data_dd6f7c774c9d1409a8a58435a5fbf851
#
_entry.id   dd6f7c774c9d1409a8a58435a5fbf851
#
_cell.length_a   1.000
_cell.length_b   1.000
_cell.length_c   1.000
_cell.angle_alpha   90.00
_cell.angle_beta   90.00
_cell.angle_gamma   90.00
#
_symmetry.space_group_name_H-M   'P 1'
#
loop_
_entity.id
_entity.type
_entity.pdbx_description
1 polymer ?
#
loop_
_entity_poly.entity_id
_entity_poly.type
_entity_poly.pdbx_seq_one_letter_code
_entity_poly.pdbx_strand_id
1 'polypeptide(L)'
;MEVRQLGREDEPLARRLVAADPVSHVFVAGRLDAGLLDRRVPGRLLAYPAHDPRALLHVGSNLVTVSADREACRAFAEQLPDRGALSIVGPNEEAMALWGALGASWGRVWSHVREVRPAQPVMVLRGEPAVPSDPRVHLATSGEFASYFSAAVDMYTEEVGADPLEGNAWGYRRHVQGLINDGHAYAIVHAGRVVFKTDVGNAAGGVAQLQGVWIDPEFRGRGWAAPAVAAVCRLLAGRFHTISLYVNDFNVAAIATYQRAGFRFHNEFATVLY
;
A
#
# COMPACT_ATOMS: atom_id res chain seq x y z
N MET A 1 -17.51 18.66 -16.90
CA MET A 1 -16.20 18.42 -17.57
C MET A 1 -16.02 16.91 -17.73
N GLU A 2 -15.41 16.43 -18.83
CA GLU A 2 -15.29 15.01 -19.15
C GLU A 2 -14.10 14.35 -18.47
N VAL A 3 -14.20 13.04 -18.25
CA VAL A 3 -13.09 12.15 -17.86
C VAL A 3 -12.54 11.50 -19.11
N ARG A 4 -11.22 11.32 -19.19
CA ARG A 4 -10.59 10.50 -20.23
C ARG A 4 -9.64 9.46 -19.66
N GLN A 5 -9.44 8.38 -20.37
CA GLN A 5 -8.41 7.40 -20.06
C GLN A 5 -7.08 7.88 -20.61
N LEU A 6 -6.01 7.73 -19.81
CA LEU A 6 -4.65 8.06 -20.24
C LEU A 6 -4.05 6.91 -21.06
N GLY A 7 -3.23 7.30 -22.03
CA GLY A 7 -2.39 6.42 -22.84
C GLY A 7 -0.90 6.69 -22.61
N ARG A 8 -0.06 6.02 -23.40
CA ARG A 8 1.40 6.12 -23.29
C ARG A 8 1.91 7.56 -23.49
N GLU A 9 1.29 8.30 -24.37
CA GLU A 9 1.62 9.71 -24.66
C GLU A 9 1.42 10.64 -23.47
N ASP A 10 0.59 10.23 -22.50
CA ASP A 10 0.28 11.00 -21.29
C ASP A 10 1.25 10.73 -20.13
N GLU A 11 2.25 9.87 -20.29
CA GLU A 11 3.15 9.49 -19.21
C GLU A 11 3.82 10.71 -18.53
N PRO A 12 4.31 11.74 -19.24
CA PRO A 12 4.90 12.91 -18.59
C PRO A 12 3.90 13.67 -17.71
N LEU A 13 2.63 13.74 -18.13
CA LEU A 13 1.55 14.34 -17.36
C LEU A 13 1.27 13.54 -16.10
N ALA A 14 1.08 12.22 -16.23
CA ALA A 14 0.79 11.34 -15.11
C ALA A 14 1.92 11.40 -14.06
N ARG A 15 3.18 11.34 -14.49
CA ARG A 15 4.36 11.45 -13.62
C ARG A 15 4.42 12.79 -12.89
N ARG A 16 4.10 13.90 -13.54
CA ARG A 16 4.04 15.22 -12.89
C ARG A 16 2.99 15.25 -11.78
N LEU A 17 1.80 14.68 -12.01
CA LEU A 17 0.72 14.66 -11.02
C LEU A 17 1.07 13.77 -9.82
N VAL A 18 1.62 12.58 -10.03
CA VAL A 18 2.02 11.71 -8.90
C VAL A 18 3.21 12.29 -8.12
N ALA A 19 4.07 13.08 -8.75
CA ALA A 19 5.20 13.72 -8.09
C ALA A 19 4.81 14.87 -7.14
N ALA A 20 3.56 15.33 -7.16
CA ALA A 20 3.07 16.37 -6.24
C ALA A 20 3.08 15.90 -4.77
N ASP A 21 2.79 14.63 -4.50
CA ASP A 21 3.01 13.96 -3.22
C ASP A 21 3.52 12.53 -3.46
N PRO A 22 4.85 12.35 -3.56
CA PRO A 22 5.42 11.04 -3.86
C PRO A 22 5.11 9.95 -2.82
N VAL A 23 4.81 10.34 -1.58
CA VAL A 23 4.46 9.41 -0.50
C VAL A 23 3.06 8.87 -0.70
N SER A 24 2.08 9.76 -0.85
CA SER A 24 0.68 9.36 -1.03
C SER A 24 0.43 8.66 -2.35
N HIS A 25 1.19 9.02 -3.37
CA HIS A 25 0.97 8.51 -4.72
C HIS A 25 1.95 7.39 -5.13
N VAL A 26 2.75 6.85 -4.18
CA VAL A 26 3.77 5.83 -4.47
C VAL A 26 3.22 4.59 -5.18
N PHE A 27 1.99 4.17 -4.85
CA PHE A 27 1.33 3.06 -5.51
C PHE A 27 1.12 3.35 -7.00
N VAL A 28 0.53 4.50 -7.35
CA VAL A 28 0.25 4.85 -8.75
C VAL A 28 1.56 5.08 -9.51
N ALA A 29 2.55 5.71 -8.88
CA ALA A 29 3.88 5.88 -9.44
C ALA A 29 4.55 4.53 -9.77
N GLY A 30 4.49 3.56 -8.85
CA GLY A 30 4.98 2.21 -9.09
C GLY A 30 4.24 1.47 -10.21
N ARG A 31 2.94 1.70 -10.36
CA ARG A 31 2.16 1.16 -11.50
C ARG A 31 2.59 1.77 -12.83
N LEU A 32 2.91 3.08 -12.85
CA LEU A 32 3.49 3.73 -14.04
C LEU A 32 4.86 3.13 -14.39
N ASP A 33 5.74 2.93 -13.40
CA ASP A 33 7.05 2.30 -13.59
C ASP A 33 6.93 0.85 -14.13
N ALA A 34 5.91 0.13 -13.70
CA ALA A 34 5.59 -1.22 -14.18
C ALA A 34 4.94 -1.24 -15.59
N GLY A 35 4.71 -0.08 -16.21
CA GLY A 35 4.16 0.04 -17.57
C GLY A 35 2.63 -0.01 -17.63
N LEU A 36 1.94 0.60 -16.67
CA LEU A 36 0.47 0.68 -16.65
C LEU A 36 -0.09 1.29 -17.93
N LEU A 37 0.51 2.38 -18.45
CA LEU A 37 0.05 3.05 -19.65
C LEU A 37 0.39 2.27 -20.95
N ASP A 38 1.37 1.37 -20.87
CA ASP A 38 1.72 0.41 -21.95
C ASP A 38 0.89 -0.90 -21.85
N ARG A 39 -0.03 -1.01 -20.90
CA ARG A 39 -0.82 -2.21 -20.62
C ARG A 39 0.01 -3.46 -20.26
N ARG A 40 1.24 -3.27 -19.76
CA ARG A 40 2.10 -4.37 -19.30
C ARG A 40 1.62 -4.96 -17.97
N VAL A 41 0.89 -4.15 -17.20
CA VAL A 41 0.26 -4.56 -15.94
C VAL A 41 -1.23 -4.26 -15.99
N PRO A 42 -2.08 -5.04 -15.28
CA PRO A 42 -3.52 -4.82 -15.23
C PRO A 42 -3.89 -3.45 -14.64
N GLY A 43 -5.00 -2.90 -15.13
CA GLY A 43 -5.54 -1.62 -14.68
C GLY A 43 -5.54 -0.57 -15.78
N ARG A 44 -6.11 0.59 -15.44
CA ARG A 44 -6.14 1.78 -16.29
C ARG A 44 -6.02 3.03 -15.43
N LEU A 45 -5.66 4.14 -16.03
CA LEU A 45 -5.57 5.44 -15.38
C LEU A 45 -6.54 6.40 -16.05
N LEU A 46 -7.49 6.92 -15.28
CA LEU A 46 -8.43 7.96 -15.70
C LEU A 46 -7.91 9.31 -15.24
N ALA A 47 -8.21 10.36 -16.01
CA ALA A 47 -7.79 11.73 -15.73
C ALA A 47 -8.98 12.68 -15.80
N TYR A 48 -8.97 13.69 -14.95
CA TYR A 48 -9.99 14.75 -14.87
C TYR A 48 -9.36 16.12 -14.61
N PRO A 49 -9.85 17.18 -15.27
CA PRO A 49 -10.72 17.13 -16.47
C PRO A 49 -9.99 16.56 -17.69
N ALA A 50 -10.71 16.16 -18.73
CA ALA A 50 -10.12 15.55 -19.94
C ALA A 50 -9.09 16.44 -20.62
N HIS A 51 -9.37 17.77 -20.66
CA HIS A 51 -8.42 18.78 -21.10
C HIS A 51 -7.76 19.38 -19.85
N ASP A 52 -6.44 19.42 -19.80
CA ASP A 52 -5.64 19.91 -18.67
C ASP A 52 -5.92 19.17 -17.36
N PRO A 53 -5.60 17.86 -17.29
CA PRO A 53 -5.86 17.05 -16.10
C PRO A 53 -5.12 17.52 -14.85
N ARG A 54 -5.87 17.58 -13.72
CA ARG A 54 -5.34 17.90 -12.39
C ARG A 54 -5.53 16.77 -11.39
N ALA A 55 -6.34 15.78 -11.72
CA ALA A 55 -6.61 14.62 -10.88
C ALA A 55 -6.53 13.32 -11.68
N LEU A 56 -6.11 12.24 -11.03
CA LEU A 56 -6.11 10.90 -11.63
C LEU A 56 -6.87 9.91 -10.75
N LEU A 57 -7.35 8.83 -11.39
CA LEU A 57 -7.87 7.66 -10.72
C LEU A 57 -7.28 6.39 -11.34
N HIS A 58 -6.52 5.65 -10.56
CA HIS A 58 -6.16 4.28 -10.92
C HIS A 58 -7.37 3.37 -10.74
N VAL A 59 -7.71 2.62 -11.78
CA VAL A 59 -8.81 1.64 -11.78
C VAL A 59 -8.22 0.25 -12.02
N GLY A 60 -8.26 -0.59 -10.99
CA GLY A 60 -7.77 -1.97 -10.99
C GLY A 60 -8.41 -2.74 -9.84
N SER A 61 -7.70 -3.70 -9.26
CA SER A 61 -8.15 -4.37 -8.02
C SER A 61 -8.35 -3.40 -6.86
N ASN A 62 -7.60 -2.29 -6.89
CA ASN A 62 -7.81 -1.16 -5.98
C ASN A 62 -8.14 0.09 -6.80
N LEU A 63 -9.08 0.90 -6.32
CA LEU A 63 -9.24 2.26 -6.77
C LEU A 63 -8.33 3.16 -5.93
N VAL A 64 -7.46 3.94 -6.60
CA VAL A 64 -6.51 4.84 -5.93
C VAL A 64 -6.54 6.20 -6.61
N THR A 65 -6.89 7.22 -5.86
CA THR A 65 -6.95 8.61 -6.31
C THR A 65 -5.57 9.28 -6.28
N VAL A 66 -5.40 10.31 -7.10
CA VAL A 66 -4.25 11.21 -7.11
C VAL A 66 -4.80 12.62 -7.24
N SER A 67 -4.66 13.43 -6.19
CA SER A 67 -5.06 14.84 -6.13
C SER A 67 -6.53 15.08 -6.54
N ALA A 68 -7.42 14.16 -6.18
CA ALA A 68 -8.82 14.19 -6.61
C ALA A 68 -9.69 14.96 -5.61
N ASP A 69 -10.12 16.16 -5.99
CA ASP A 69 -11.14 16.90 -5.25
C ASP A 69 -12.54 16.25 -5.40
N ARG A 70 -13.52 16.79 -4.69
CA ARG A 70 -14.91 16.26 -4.73
C ARG A 70 -15.53 16.29 -6.12
N GLU A 71 -15.16 17.25 -6.96
CA GLU A 71 -15.65 17.35 -8.34
C GLU A 71 -15.06 16.23 -9.19
N ALA A 72 -13.77 16.02 -9.12
CA ALA A 72 -13.08 14.91 -9.80
C ALA A 72 -13.63 13.55 -9.33
N CYS A 73 -13.84 13.36 -8.02
CA CYS A 73 -14.41 12.12 -7.48
C CYS A 73 -15.82 11.83 -8.05
N ARG A 74 -16.69 12.84 -8.21
CA ARG A 74 -18.00 12.66 -8.84
C ARG A 74 -17.87 12.26 -10.31
N ALA A 75 -17.00 12.97 -11.06
CA ALA A 75 -16.77 12.67 -12.46
C ALA A 75 -16.20 11.25 -12.67
N PHE A 76 -15.28 10.82 -11.81
CA PHE A 76 -14.75 9.45 -11.84
C PHE A 76 -15.82 8.41 -11.48
N ALA A 77 -16.68 8.69 -10.50
CA ALA A 77 -17.72 7.77 -10.09
C ALA A 77 -18.69 7.45 -11.24
N GLU A 78 -19.05 8.42 -12.07
CA GLU A 78 -19.92 8.24 -13.24
C GLU A 78 -19.34 7.24 -14.27
N GLN A 79 -18.02 7.01 -14.27
CA GLN A 79 -17.33 6.08 -15.17
C GLN A 79 -17.28 4.64 -14.66
N LEU A 80 -17.81 4.36 -13.46
CA LEU A 80 -17.67 3.10 -12.75
C LEU A 80 -19.03 2.50 -12.33
N PRO A 81 -19.90 2.14 -13.28
CA PRO A 81 -21.22 1.59 -12.95
C PRO A 81 -21.11 0.22 -12.28
N ASP A 82 -20.08 -0.56 -12.63
CA ASP A 82 -19.85 -1.90 -12.11
C ASP A 82 -18.67 -1.92 -11.12
N ARG A 83 -18.82 -2.65 -10.04
CA ARG A 83 -17.77 -2.84 -9.04
C ARG A 83 -16.83 -3.97 -9.46
N GLY A 84 -15.72 -3.62 -10.08
CA GLY A 84 -14.61 -4.54 -10.35
C GLY A 84 -13.47 -4.46 -9.34
N ALA A 85 -13.54 -3.52 -8.39
CA ALA A 85 -12.51 -3.31 -7.39
C ALA A 85 -12.82 -4.01 -6.06
N LEU A 86 -11.75 -4.42 -5.37
CA LEU A 86 -11.79 -5.03 -4.03
C LEU A 86 -11.67 -3.98 -2.92
N SER A 87 -11.14 -2.81 -3.25
CA SER A 87 -10.99 -1.70 -2.29
C SER A 87 -10.92 -0.33 -2.97
N ILE A 88 -11.20 0.70 -2.17
CA ILE A 88 -10.79 2.08 -2.42
C ILE A 88 -9.75 2.40 -1.36
N VAL A 89 -8.59 2.95 -1.72
CA VAL A 89 -7.52 3.29 -0.77
C VAL A 89 -6.79 4.54 -1.24
N GLY A 90 -6.44 5.43 -0.31
CA GLY A 90 -5.68 6.64 -0.60
C GLY A 90 -5.88 7.72 0.45
N PRO A 91 -5.48 8.98 0.15
CA PRO A 91 -5.71 10.11 1.05
C PRO A 91 -7.16 10.15 1.51
N ASN A 92 -7.36 10.34 2.83
CA ASN A 92 -8.66 10.17 3.48
C ASN A 92 -9.79 10.93 2.78
N GLU A 93 -9.60 12.24 2.59
CA GLU A 93 -10.62 13.08 1.97
C GLU A 93 -10.98 12.61 0.56
N GLU A 94 -9.99 12.18 -0.23
CA GLU A 94 -10.18 11.72 -1.59
C GLU A 94 -10.89 10.35 -1.63
N ALA A 95 -10.41 9.38 -0.85
CA ALA A 95 -10.96 8.03 -0.81
C ALA A 95 -12.42 8.03 -0.33
N MET A 96 -12.72 8.81 0.72
CA MET A 96 -14.07 8.93 1.27
C MET A 96 -15.00 9.72 0.32
N ALA A 97 -14.48 10.75 -0.36
CA ALA A 97 -15.26 11.48 -1.37
C ALA A 97 -15.59 10.61 -2.58
N LEU A 98 -14.64 9.80 -3.06
CA LEU A 98 -14.87 8.86 -4.15
C LEU A 98 -15.91 7.81 -3.76
N TRP A 99 -15.77 7.19 -2.55
CA TRP A 99 -16.74 6.22 -2.06
C TRP A 99 -18.16 6.82 -1.96
N GLY A 100 -18.28 8.02 -1.38
CA GLY A 100 -19.57 8.73 -1.30
C GLY A 100 -20.18 9.01 -2.67
N ALA A 101 -19.38 9.44 -3.64
CA ALA A 101 -19.82 9.69 -5.01
C ALA A 101 -20.27 8.40 -5.72
N LEU A 102 -19.53 7.30 -5.57
CA LEU A 102 -19.89 5.98 -6.11
C LEU A 102 -21.21 5.47 -5.51
N GLY A 103 -21.38 5.60 -4.19
CA GLY A 103 -22.63 5.22 -3.51
C GLY A 103 -23.83 6.06 -3.97
N ALA A 104 -23.63 7.37 -4.18
CA ALA A 104 -24.68 8.27 -4.68
C ALA A 104 -25.07 7.96 -6.13
N SER A 105 -24.09 7.62 -7.00
CA SER A 105 -24.37 7.34 -8.42
C SER A 105 -24.95 5.94 -8.64
N TRP A 106 -24.50 4.91 -7.90
CA TRP A 106 -24.74 3.49 -8.22
C TRP A 106 -25.35 2.70 -7.06
N GLY A 107 -25.62 3.35 -5.93
CA GLY A 107 -26.34 2.76 -4.79
C GLY A 107 -25.62 1.53 -4.22
N ARG A 108 -26.38 0.44 -4.01
CA ARG A 108 -25.91 -0.76 -3.30
C ARG A 108 -24.68 -1.44 -3.92
N VAL A 109 -24.43 -1.27 -5.20
CA VAL A 109 -23.25 -1.83 -5.87
C VAL A 109 -21.97 -1.36 -5.17
N TRP A 110 -21.93 -0.11 -4.74
CA TRP A 110 -20.75 0.50 -4.12
C TRP A 110 -20.91 0.83 -2.63
N SER A 111 -22.15 0.92 -2.11
CA SER A 111 -22.37 1.23 -0.69
C SER A 111 -22.37 -0.02 0.21
N HIS A 112 -22.53 -1.24 -0.36
CA HIS A 112 -22.43 -2.47 0.42
C HIS A 112 -20.95 -2.87 0.56
N VAL A 113 -20.39 -2.61 1.73
CA VAL A 113 -18.96 -2.80 2.03
C VAL A 113 -18.78 -3.83 3.14
N ARG A 114 -17.63 -4.50 3.14
CA ARG A 114 -17.21 -5.37 4.23
C ARG A 114 -16.73 -4.57 5.44
N GLU A 115 -15.90 -3.55 5.19
CA GLU A 115 -15.28 -2.75 6.24
C GLU A 115 -14.91 -1.36 5.72
N VAL A 116 -14.98 -0.35 6.58
CA VAL A 116 -14.45 0.98 6.33
C VAL A 116 -13.41 1.29 7.41
N ARG A 117 -12.20 1.65 6.99
CA ARG A 117 -11.11 2.13 7.84
C ARG A 117 -10.92 3.62 7.54
N PRO A 118 -11.61 4.50 8.27
CA PRO A 118 -11.69 5.91 7.91
C PRO A 118 -10.43 6.69 8.28
N ALA A 119 -9.59 6.16 9.17
CA ALA A 119 -8.42 6.85 9.68
C ALA A 119 -7.21 5.91 9.74
N GLN A 120 -6.27 6.11 8.82
CA GLN A 120 -5.03 5.34 8.74
C GLN A 120 -3.85 6.32 8.63
N PRO A 121 -3.20 6.69 9.76
CA PRO A 121 -2.01 7.52 9.71
C PRO A 121 -0.97 6.99 8.74
N VAL A 122 -0.59 7.82 7.77
CA VAL A 122 0.58 7.60 6.93
C VAL A 122 1.79 8.18 7.67
N MET A 123 2.78 7.35 7.87
CA MET A 123 3.99 7.73 8.60
C MET A 123 5.20 7.59 7.69
N VAL A 124 6.16 8.49 7.84
CA VAL A 124 7.38 8.54 7.02
C VAL A 124 8.63 8.60 7.88
N LEU A 125 9.66 7.95 7.40
CA LEU A 125 11.03 8.09 7.89
C LEU A 125 11.89 8.67 6.76
N ARG A 126 12.58 9.76 7.07
CA ARG A 126 13.61 10.37 6.22
C ARG A 126 14.91 10.43 7.02
N GLY A 127 16.01 9.93 6.44
CA GLY A 127 17.29 9.84 7.13
C GLY A 127 17.40 8.60 8.04
N GLU A 128 18.21 8.70 9.07
CA GLU A 128 18.54 7.56 9.94
C GLU A 128 17.40 7.22 10.93
N PRO A 129 17.11 5.93 11.13
CA PRO A 129 16.22 5.47 12.20
C PRO A 129 16.74 5.87 13.59
N ALA A 130 15.81 6.15 14.51
CA ALA A 130 16.08 6.65 15.86
C ALA A 130 16.61 5.57 16.84
N VAL A 131 16.57 4.29 16.46
CA VAL A 131 17.02 3.18 17.30
C VAL A 131 18.03 2.31 16.56
N PRO A 132 18.90 1.56 17.28
CA PRO A 132 19.80 0.59 16.65
C PRO A 132 19.06 -0.46 15.84
N SER A 133 19.72 -0.98 14.80
CA SER A 133 19.19 -2.08 13.99
C SER A 133 19.25 -3.40 14.74
N ASP A 134 18.26 -4.25 14.52
CA ASP A 134 18.37 -5.67 14.87
C ASP A 134 19.24 -6.38 13.80
N PRO A 135 20.39 -6.92 14.14
CA PRO A 135 21.31 -7.54 13.17
C PRO A 135 20.79 -8.84 12.56
N ARG A 136 19.72 -9.41 13.10
CA ARG A 136 19.10 -10.65 12.60
C ARG A 136 18.24 -10.41 11.36
N VAL A 137 17.86 -9.16 11.08
CA VAL A 137 17.03 -8.85 9.91
C VAL A 137 17.84 -9.05 8.63
N HIS A 138 17.24 -9.76 7.69
CA HIS A 138 17.82 -10.03 6.38
C HIS A 138 16.75 -10.11 5.31
N LEU A 139 17.15 -10.11 4.04
CA LEU A 139 16.26 -10.43 2.91
C LEU A 139 15.86 -11.90 2.99
N ALA A 140 14.56 -12.17 2.98
CA ALA A 140 14.03 -13.52 2.98
C ALA A 140 14.53 -14.29 1.74
N THR A 141 14.92 -15.54 1.94
CA THR A 141 15.42 -16.42 0.89
C THR A 141 14.37 -17.42 0.43
N SER A 142 14.57 -18.00 -0.76
CA SER A 142 13.70 -19.07 -1.26
C SER A 142 13.68 -20.31 -0.33
N GLY A 143 14.76 -20.55 0.42
CA GLY A 143 14.81 -21.64 1.41
C GLY A 143 13.90 -21.39 2.63
N GLU A 144 13.56 -20.13 2.90
CA GLU A 144 12.69 -19.72 4.01
C GLU A 144 11.23 -19.55 3.57
N PHE A 145 10.94 -19.76 2.28
CA PHE A 145 9.61 -19.52 1.69
C PHE A 145 8.47 -20.16 2.49
N ALA A 146 8.59 -21.41 2.91
CA ALA A 146 7.51 -22.11 3.60
C ALA A 146 7.14 -21.41 4.92
N SER A 147 8.15 -21.03 5.73
CA SER A 147 7.93 -20.33 6.98
C SER A 147 7.48 -18.87 6.78
N TYR A 148 8.05 -18.19 5.77
CA TYR A 148 7.63 -16.83 5.41
C TYR A 148 6.18 -16.77 4.93
N PHE A 149 5.78 -17.75 4.13
CA PHE A 149 4.41 -17.89 3.63
C PHE A 149 3.42 -18.13 4.78
N SER A 150 3.76 -19.00 5.76
CA SER A 150 2.93 -19.19 6.95
C SER A 150 2.76 -17.86 7.71
N ALA A 151 3.85 -17.15 7.99
CA ALA A 151 3.82 -15.86 8.66
C ALA A 151 3.01 -14.81 7.88
N ALA A 152 3.04 -14.86 6.53
CA ALA A 152 2.25 -13.97 5.68
C ALA A 152 0.74 -14.28 5.75
N VAL A 153 0.37 -15.55 5.83
CA VAL A 153 -1.03 -15.99 6.03
C VAL A 153 -1.51 -15.56 7.42
N ASP A 154 -0.72 -15.81 8.47
CA ASP A 154 -1.08 -15.44 9.84
C ASP A 154 -1.28 -13.92 9.96
N MET A 155 -0.35 -13.14 9.42
CA MET A 155 -0.43 -11.68 9.37
C MET A 155 -1.69 -11.20 8.65
N TYR A 156 -1.96 -11.74 7.45
CA TYR A 156 -3.13 -11.34 6.66
C TYR A 156 -4.44 -11.67 7.39
N THR A 157 -4.52 -12.88 7.95
CA THR A 157 -5.70 -13.32 8.71
C THR A 157 -5.95 -12.43 9.93
N GLU A 158 -4.88 -12.05 10.64
CA GLU A 158 -4.98 -11.15 11.80
C GLU A 158 -5.39 -9.73 11.40
N GLU A 159 -4.82 -9.20 10.31
CA GLU A 159 -5.05 -7.82 9.90
C GLU A 159 -6.36 -7.62 9.14
N VAL A 160 -6.72 -8.58 8.31
CA VAL A 160 -7.87 -8.49 7.39
C VAL A 160 -9.10 -9.25 7.91
N GLY A 161 -8.91 -10.19 8.86
CA GLY A 161 -10.00 -11.00 9.40
C GLY A 161 -10.56 -12.03 8.41
N ALA A 162 -9.78 -12.41 7.39
CA ALA A 162 -10.15 -13.41 6.38
C ALA A 162 -8.93 -14.26 6.01
N ASP A 163 -9.14 -15.52 5.70
CA ASP A 163 -8.08 -16.39 5.22
C ASP A 163 -7.72 -16.04 3.76
N PRO A 164 -6.47 -15.59 3.46
CA PRO A 164 -6.06 -15.26 2.10
C PRO A 164 -6.01 -16.49 1.17
N LEU A 165 -6.13 -17.70 1.71
CA LEU A 165 -6.15 -18.94 0.95
C LEU A 165 -7.55 -19.29 0.46
N GLU A 166 -8.60 -18.71 1.05
CA GLU A 166 -9.97 -18.86 0.56
C GLU A 166 -10.12 -18.18 -0.81
N GLY A 167 -10.53 -18.95 -1.81
CA GLY A 167 -10.81 -18.47 -3.18
C GLY A 167 -9.61 -18.38 -4.09
N ASN A 168 -8.42 -17.93 -3.66
CA ASN A 168 -7.23 -17.79 -4.53
C ASN A 168 -5.89 -18.10 -3.85
N ALA A 169 -5.79 -19.26 -3.21
CA ALA A 169 -4.57 -19.71 -2.52
C ALA A 169 -3.32 -19.69 -3.43
N TRP A 170 -3.48 -20.10 -4.69
CA TRP A 170 -2.37 -20.11 -5.65
C TRP A 170 -1.89 -18.70 -6.00
N GLY A 171 -2.80 -17.77 -6.19
CA GLY A 171 -2.48 -16.36 -6.45
C GLY A 171 -1.74 -15.71 -5.29
N TYR A 172 -2.22 -15.93 -4.06
CA TYR A 172 -1.56 -15.41 -2.86
C TYR A 172 -0.16 -16.01 -2.67
N ARG A 173 -0.01 -17.34 -2.84
CA ARG A 173 1.27 -18.02 -2.79
C ARG A 173 2.26 -17.44 -3.81
N ARG A 174 1.81 -17.21 -5.04
CA ARG A 174 2.63 -16.63 -6.12
C ARG A 174 3.02 -15.18 -5.83
N HIS A 175 2.13 -14.41 -5.22
CA HIS A 175 2.42 -13.05 -4.77
C HIS A 175 3.55 -13.05 -3.73
N VAL A 176 3.44 -13.84 -2.66
CA VAL A 176 4.47 -13.94 -1.62
C VAL A 176 5.80 -14.44 -2.17
N GLN A 177 5.78 -15.42 -3.09
CA GLN A 177 7.00 -15.89 -3.75
C GLN A 177 7.64 -14.78 -4.60
N GLY A 178 6.83 -13.96 -5.27
CA GLY A 178 7.30 -12.80 -6.02
C GLY A 178 8.03 -11.81 -5.14
N LEU A 179 7.47 -11.47 -3.98
CA LEU A 179 8.12 -10.55 -3.02
C LEU A 179 9.52 -11.03 -2.59
N ILE A 180 9.69 -12.33 -2.36
CA ILE A 180 11.00 -12.92 -2.03
C ILE A 180 11.95 -12.85 -3.24
N ASN A 181 11.49 -13.27 -4.42
CA ASN A 181 12.31 -13.31 -5.63
C ASN A 181 12.80 -11.91 -6.05
N ASP A 182 11.96 -10.89 -5.83
CA ASP A 182 12.25 -9.49 -6.19
C ASP A 182 13.06 -8.76 -5.11
N GLY A 183 13.41 -9.44 -4.00
CA GLY A 183 14.16 -8.85 -2.89
C GLY A 183 13.36 -7.78 -2.12
N HIS A 184 12.05 -7.95 -2.03
CA HIS A 184 11.14 -7.07 -1.33
C HIS A 184 10.68 -7.61 0.03
N ALA A 185 11.03 -8.83 0.39
CA ALA A 185 10.64 -9.50 1.61
C ALA A 185 11.78 -9.49 2.64
N TYR A 186 11.51 -9.08 3.88
CA TYR A 186 12.46 -9.02 4.97
C TYR A 186 11.97 -9.86 6.14
N ALA A 187 12.90 -10.56 6.83
CA ALA A 187 12.56 -11.46 7.93
C ALA A 187 13.58 -11.45 9.06
N ILE A 188 13.12 -11.90 10.23
CA ILE A 188 13.95 -12.52 11.28
C ILE A 188 13.49 -13.97 11.38
N VAL A 189 14.44 -14.90 11.31
CA VAL A 189 14.21 -16.33 11.56
C VAL A 189 14.75 -16.72 12.93
N HIS A 190 13.94 -17.41 13.73
CA HIS A 190 14.31 -17.99 15.01
C HIS A 190 13.91 -19.46 15.05
N ALA A 191 14.86 -20.35 15.32
CA ALA A 191 14.66 -21.79 15.34
C ALA A 191 13.92 -22.33 14.07
N GLY A 192 14.30 -21.83 12.88
CA GLY A 192 13.72 -22.23 11.60
C GLY A 192 12.34 -21.63 11.29
N ARG A 193 11.80 -20.75 12.15
CA ARG A 193 10.51 -20.08 12.00
C ARG A 193 10.69 -18.58 11.79
N VAL A 194 10.00 -18.00 10.83
CA VAL A 194 9.92 -16.55 10.66
C VAL A 194 9.12 -15.96 11.84
N VAL A 195 9.76 -15.08 12.60
CA VAL A 195 9.18 -14.44 13.79
C VAL A 195 8.98 -12.93 13.64
N PHE A 196 9.58 -12.34 12.61
CA PHE A 196 9.32 -11.01 12.12
C PHE A 196 9.29 -11.05 10.60
N LYS A 197 8.36 -10.34 9.99
CA LYS A 197 8.34 -10.09 8.56
C LYS A 197 7.86 -8.69 8.23
N THR A 198 8.28 -8.19 7.10
CA THR A 198 7.68 -7.05 6.40
C THR A 198 8.05 -7.09 4.94
N ASP A 199 7.25 -6.44 4.10
CA ASP A 199 7.46 -6.36 2.66
C ASP A 199 7.59 -4.90 2.20
N VAL A 200 8.32 -4.66 1.11
CA VAL A 200 8.18 -3.45 0.30
C VAL A 200 7.00 -3.69 -0.66
N GLY A 201 5.86 -3.12 -0.35
CA GLY A 201 4.64 -3.29 -1.16
C GLY A 201 4.63 -2.42 -2.41
N ASN A 202 5.10 -1.19 -2.26
CA ASN A 202 5.20 -0.23 -3.36
C ASN A 202 6.53 0.52 -3.28
N ALA A 203 7.13 0.81 -4.43
CA ALA A 203 8.34 1.60 -4.51
C ALA A 203 8.39 2.38 -5.82
N ALA A 204 8.58 3.69 -5.74
CA ALA A 204 8.75 4.58 -6.88
C ALA A 204 9.27 5.94 -6.41
N GLY A 205 9.91 6.71 -7.30
CA GLY A 205 10.27 8.10 -7.03
C GLY A 205 11.15 8.31 -5.79
N GLY A 206 11.97 7.32 -5.41
CA GLY A 206 12.80 7.38 -4.22
C GLY A 206 12.05 7.14 -2.90
N VAL A 207 10.79 6.72 -2.96
CA VAL A 207 9.97 6.30 -1.82
C VAL A 207 9.79 4.78 -1.84
N ALA A 208 9.94 4.11 -0.70
CA ALA A 208 9.52 2.73 -0.47
C ALA A 208 8.43 2.68 0.59
N GLN A 209 7.34 1.97 0.32
CA GLN A 209 6.24 1.79 1.26
C GLN A 209 6.28 0.38 1.83
N LEU A 210 6.48 0.30 3.15
CA LEU A 210 6.41 -0.96 3.90
C LEU A 210 4.96 -1.38 4.10
N GLN A 211 4.73 -2.67 4.05
CA GLN A 211 3.45 -3.29 4.36
C GLN A 211 3.65 -4.60 5.11
N GLY A 212 2.60 -5.09 5.75
CA GLY A 212 2.60 -6.38 6.42
C GLY A 212 3.70 -6.51 7.47
N VAL A 213 3.94 -5.46 8.25
CA VAL A 213 4.86 -5.50 9.40
C VAL A 213 4.23 -6.36 10.49
N TRP A 214 4.82 -7.52 10.73
CA TRP A 214 4.26 -8.50 11.65
C TRP A 214 5.34 -9.10 12.55
N ILE A 215 4.97 -9.34 13.79
CA ILE A 215 5.75 -10.13 14.76
C ILE A 215 4.88 -11.28 15.23
N ASP A 216 5.44 -12.47 15.24
CA ASP A 216 4.84 -13.65 15.81
C ASP A 216 4.35 -13.38 17.24
N PRO A 217 3.08 -13.69 17.57
CA PRO A 217 2.48 -13.39 18.85
C PRO A 217 3.30 -13.82 20.06
N GLU A 218 4.03 -14.96 20.00
CA GLU A 218 4.90 -15.44 21.08
C GLU A 218 6.12 -14.52 21.33
N PHE A 219 6.48 -13.66 20.36
CA PHE A 219 7.63 -12.77 20.44
C PHE A 219 7.26 -11.31 20.64
N ARG A 220 5.97 -10.99 20.73
CA ARG A 220 5.48 -9.62 21.02
C ARG A 220 5.87 -9.18 22.44
N GLY A 221 5.89 -7.86 22.65
CA GLY A 221 6.25 -7.29 23.94
C GLY A 221 7.72 -7.34 24.32
N ARG A 222 8.58 -7.96 23.51
CA ARG A 222 10.03 -8.10 23.75
C ARG A 222 10.89 -6.94 23.22
N GLY A 223 10.26 -5.89 22.66
CA GLY A 223 10.96 -4.74 22.12
C GLY A 223 11.63 -4.95 20.76
N TRP A 224 11.34 -6.04 20.05
CA TRP A 224 12.01 -6.38 18.77
C TRP A 224 11.52 -5.56 17.57
N ALA A 225 10.27 -5.09 17.59
CA ALA A 225 9.64 -4.49 16.42
C ALA A 225 10.38 -3.23 15.94
N ALA A 226 10.66 -2.26 16.81
CA ALA A 226 11.30 -1.02 16.39
C ALA A 226 12.73 -1.22 15.87
N PRO A 227 13.63 -2.02 16.52
CA PRO A 227 14.92 -2.38 15.96
C PRO A 227 14.85 -3.15 14.64
N ALA A 228 13.86 -4.03 14.46
CA ALA A 228 13.67 -4.77 13.22
C ALA A 228 13.24 -3.84 12.08
N VAL A 229 12.26 -2.95 12.30
CA VAL A 229 11.86 -1.93 11.32
C VAL A 229 13.04 -1.01 10.99
N ALA A 230 13.82 -0.59 12.00
CA ALA A 230 15.01 0.24 11.79
C ALA A 230 16.06 -0.46 10.90
N ALA A 231 16.24 -1.76 11.07
CA ALA A 231 17.12 -2.55 10.22
C ALA A 231 16.67 -2.56 8.76
N VAL A 232 15.37 -2.80 8.52
CA VAL A 232 14.79 -2.75 7.15
C VAL A 232 15.01 -1.37 6.55
N CYS A 233 14.75 -0.29 7.29
CA CYS A 233 14.94 1.07 6.80
C CYS A 233 16.39 1.34 6.38
N ARG A 234 17.39 0.87 7.18
CA ARG A 234 18.81 1.02 6.81
C ARG A 234 19.20 0.18 5.60
N LEU A 235 18.66 -1.02 5.45
CA LEU A 235 18.87 -1.85 4.25
C LEU A 235 18.30 -1.17 2.98
N LEU A 236 17.24 -0.40 3.12
CA LEU A 236 16.60 0.34 2.02
C LEU A 236 17.24 1.71 1.74
N ALA A 237 17.95 2.32 2.69
CA ALA A 237 18.46 3.70 2.63
C ALA A 237 19.40 3.96 1.44
N GLY A 238 20.10 2.95 0.92
CA GLY A 238 20.93 3.08 -0.28
C GLY A 238 20.15 3.25 -1.59
N ARG A 239 18.84 2.97 -1.57
CA ARG A 239 17.96 3.00 -2.75
C ARG A 239 16.83 4.03 -2.63
N PHE A 240 16.39 4.32 -1.41
CA PHE A 240 15.22 5.16 -1.14
C PHE A 240 15.56 6.20 -0.07
N HIS A 241 15.23 7.46 -0.33
CA HIS A 241 15.42 8.56 0.63
C HIS A 241 14.25 8.72 1.60
N THR A 242 13.11 8.08 1.32
CA THR A 242 11.92 8.12 2.17
C THR A 242 11.35 6.71 2.28
N ILE A 243 11.17 6.26 3.52
CA ILE A 243 10.43 5.02 3.82
C ILE A 243 9.09 5.44 4.39
N SER A 244 8.01 4.89 3.87
CA SER A 244 6.64 5.17 4.31
C SER A 244 5.93 3.89 4.72
N LEU A 245 4.85 4.03 5.46
CA LEU A 245 3.85 3.01 5.76
C LEU A 245 2.56 3.71 6.16
N TYR A 246 1.45 2.99 6.14
CA TYR A 246 0.23 3.43 6.81
C TYR A 246 -0.28 2.31 7.73
N VAL A 247 -1.01 2.71 8.77
CA VAL A 247 -1.41 1.82 9.85
C VAL A 247 -2.81 2.21 10.34
N ASN A 248 -3.61 1.23 10.74
CA ASN A 248 -4.93 1.52 11.33
C ASN A 248 -4.76 2.33 12.63
N ASP A 249 -5.58 3.36 12.83
CA ASP A 249 -5.53 4.27 14.00
C ASP A 249 -5.71 3.53 15.33
N PHE A 250 -6.49 2.45 15.33
CA PHE A 250 -6.69 1.60 16.52
C PHE A 250 -5.47 0.72 16.86
N ASN A 251 -4.49 0.58 15.96
CA ASN A 251 -3.27 -0.20 16.21
C ASN A 251 -2.20 0.66 16.93
N VAL A 252 -2.53 1.06 18.15
CA VAL A 252 -1.69 1.94 19.00
C VAL A 252 -0.28 1.36 19.19
N ALA A 253 -0.16 0.04 19.30
CA ALA A 253 1.13 -0.64 19.49
C ALA A 253 2.05 -0.49 18.26
N ALA A 254 1.50 -0.62 17.06
CA ALA A 254 2.24 -0.41 15.82
C ALA A 254 2.65 1.06 15.65
N ILE A 255 1.72 2.00 15.89
CA ILE A 255 2.00 3.45 15.83
C ILE A 255 3.16 3.80 16.77
N ALA A 256 3.10 3.36 18.03
CA ALA A 256 4.18 3.59 19.02
C ALA A 256 5.51 2.96 18.59
N THR A 257 5.47 1.79 17.92
CA THR A 257 6.65 1.13 17.36
C THR A 257 7.29 1.97 16.26
N TYR A 258 6.49 2.49 15.31
CA TYR A 258 7.00 3.33 14.23
C TYR A 258 7.52 4.67 14.73
N GLN A 259 6.83 5.31 15.67
CA GLN A 259 7.32 6.54 16.32
C GLN A 259 8.67 6.31 17.01
N ARG A 260 8.84 5.18 17.72
CA ARG A 260 10.11 4.81 18.36
C ARG A 260 11.22 4.57 17.32
N ALA A 261 10.89 3.99 16.18
CA ALA A 261 11.83 3.80 15.07
C ALA A 261 12.21 5.13 14.38
N GLY A 262 11.51 6.23 14.66
CA GLY A 262 11.78 7.57 14.11
C GLY A 262 10.82 8.05 13.04
N PHE A 263 9.78 7.27 12.73
CA PHE A 263 8.75 7.70 11.78
C PHE A 263 7.94 8.88 12.33
N ARG A 264 7.53 9.75 11.42
CA ARG A 264 6.70 10.92 11.70
C ARG A 264 5.42 10.87 10.89
N PHE A 265 4.36 11.44 11.42
CA PHE A 265 3.10 11.60 10.68
C PHE A 265 3.31 12.43 9.42
N HIS A 266 2.72 12.01 8.32
CA HIS A 266 2.74 12.70 7.03
C HIS A 266 1.34 13.21 6.67
N ASN A 267 0.40 12.29 6.48
CA ASN A 267 -1.01 12.56 6.23
C ASN A 267 -1.86 11.36 6.70
N GLU A 268 -3.12 11.33 6.34
CA GLU A 268 -4.05 10.27 6.69
C GLU A 268 -4.63 9.62 5.44
N PHE A 269 -4.68 8.30 5.44
CA PHE A 269 -5.37 7.50 4.44
C PHE A 269 -6.71 6.99 4.97
N ALA A 270 -7.58 6.58 4.05
CA ALA A 270 -8.73 5.74 4.34
C ALA A 270 -8.76 4.54 3.38
N THR A 271 -9.36 3.45 3.86
CA THR A 271 -9.59 2.25 3.06
C THR A 271 -11.05 1.82 3.19
N VAL A 272 -11.69 1.57 2.05
CA VAL A 272 -13.01 0.93 1.96
C VAL A 272 -12.80 -0.45 1.36
N LEU A 273 -13.18 -1.51 2.07
CA LEU A 273 -13.02 -2.92 1.68
C LEU A 273 -14.37 -3.51 1.27
N TYR A 274 -14.40 -4.25 0.17
CA TYR A 274 -15.59 -4.90 -0.38
C TYR A 274 -15.61 -6.40 -0.18
#